data_032db44d2a48ff72def1b1aea1005240
#
_entry.id   032db44d2a48ff72def1b1aea1005240
#
_cell.length_a   1.000
_cell.length_b   1.000
_cell.length_c   1.000
_cell.angle_alpha   90.00
_cell.angle_beta   90.00
_cell.angle_gamma   90.00
#
_symmetry.space_group_name_H-M   'P 1'
#
loop_
_entity.id
_entity.type
_entity.pdbx_description
1 polymer ?
#
loop_
_entity_poly.entity_id
_entity_poly.type
_entity_poly.pdbx_seq_one_letter_code
_entity_poly.pdbx_strand_id
1 'polypeptide(L)'
;MLVEYPPSVVLVVSDDSELVLVRQHRPGSGGPVVELPAGKIEPGESPIAAAARELAEECGLSAAGWQTLGSFWAAPAYSTERVTVLTATVDGSAFAEPDSDERIEVLRVPAAEAAGHVEDATSLAALTLYREETSA
;
A
#
# COMPACT_ATOMS: atom_id res chain seq x y z
N MET A 1 -9.55 12.15 -21.89
CA MET A 1 -8.34 12.63 -21.18
C MET A 1 -7.58 11.43 -20.62
N LEU A 2 -6.29 11.38 -20.84
CA LEU A 2 -5.46 10.31 -20.31
C LEU A 2 -4.54 10.90 -19.23
N VAL A 3 -4.55 10.28 -18.07
CA VAL A 3 -3.61 10.59 -16.99
C VAL A 3 -2.45 9.60 -17.07
N GLU A 4 -1.27 10.09 -17.36
CA GLU A 4 -0.06 9.28 -17.34
C GLU A 4 0.45 9.22 -15.90
N TYR A 5 0.44 8.04 -15.33
CA TYR A 5 0.80 7.81 -13.93
C TYR A 5 1.85 6.72 -13.86
N PRO A 6 2.92 6.92 -13.07
CA PRO A 6 3.95 5.88 -12.94
C PRO A 6 3.40 4.61 -12.29
N PRO A 7 4.05 3.48 -12.52
CA PRO A 7 3.66 2.26 -11.83
C PRO A 7 3.77 2.43 -10.31
N SER A 8 2.94 1.72 -9.58
CA SER A 8 2.85 1.84 -8.13
C SER A 8 2.86 0.49 -7.43
N VAL A 9 3.10 0.52 -6.13
CA VAL A 9 3.01 -0.65 -5.25
C VAL A 9 1.96 -0.38 -4.18
N VAL A 10 1.27 -1.43 -3.77
CA VAL A 10 0.36 -1.42 -2.61
C VAL A 10 0.80 -2.55 -1.69
N LEU A 11 0.86 -2.27 -0.40
CA LEU A 11 1.49 -3.12 0.58
C LEU A 11 0.46 -3.71 1.55
N VAL A 12 0.39 -5.03 1.59
CA VAL A 12 -0.39 -5.74 2.61
C VAL A 12 0.61 -6.30 3.61
N VAL A 13 0.87 -5.54 4.67
CA VAL A 13 1.92 -5.85 5.62
C VAL A 13 1.30 -6.26 6.95
N SER A 14 1.64 -7.46 7.41
CA SER A 14 1.12 -8.00 8.66
C SER A 14 2.08 -7.75 9.82
N ASP A 15 1.48 -7.53 10.99
CA ASP A 15 2.18 -7.42 12.27
C ASP A 15 1.36 -8.26 13.25
N ASP A 16 1.82 -9.47 13.52
CA ASP A 16 1.02 -10.51 14.19
C ASP A 16 -0.28 -10.76 13.41
N SER A 17 -1.43 -10.62 14.04
CA SER A 17 -2.74 -10.85 13.40
C SER A 17 -3.35 -9.57 12.83
N GLU A 18 -2.60 -8.47 12.86
CA GLU A 18 -3.07 -7.18 12.37
C GLU A 18 -2.43 -6.81 11.04
N LEU A 19 -3.10 -5.95 10.27
CA LEU A 19 -2.54 -5.33 9.08
C LEU A 19 -2.27 -3.86 9.34
N VAL A 20 -1.22 -3.34 8.70
CA VAL A 20 -0.84 -1.93 8.77
C VAL A 20 -1.63 -1.15 7.74
N LEU A 21 -2.37 -0.14 8.19
CA LEU A 21 -3.11 0.79 7.34
C LEU A 21 -2.60 2.20 7.56
N VAL A 22 -2.95 3.10 6.67
CA VAL A 22 -2.63 4.53 6.81
C VAL A 22 -3.89 5.36 6.61
N ARG A 23 -3.95 6.50 7.27
CA ARG A 23 -4.97 7.52 7.04
C ARG A 23 -4.26 8.77 6.56
N GLN A 24 -4.69 9.31 5.43
CA GLN A 24 -4.10 10.51 4.86
C GLN A 24 -5.13 11.31 4.08
N HIS A 25 -4.89 12.61 3.99
CA HIS A 25 -5.75 13.48 3.18
C HIS A 25 -5.57 13.20 1.71
N ARG A 26 -6.68 13.08 0.99
CA ARG A 26 -6.69 12.90 -0.46
C ARG A 26 -7.51 14.01 -1.12
N PRO A 27 -6.97 14.71 -2.11
CA PRO A 27 -7.71 15.79 -2.78
C PRO A 27 -9.06 15.33 -3.35
N GLY A 28 -9.11 14.15 -3.93
CA GLY A 28 -10.31 13.63 -4.56
C GLY A 28 -11.47 13.38 -3.62
N SER A 29 -11.18 13.04 -2.37
CA SER A 29 -12.21 12.81 -1.35
C SER A 29 -12.55 14.07 -0.56
N GLY A 30 -11.68 15.08 -0.63
CA GLY A 30 -11.83 16.30 0.16
C GLY A 30 -11.53 16.13 1.64
N GLY A 31 -10.94 15.00 2.05
CA GLY A 31 -10.65 14.73 3.44
C GLY A 31 -9.77 13.50 3.62
N PRO A 32 -9.66 12.99 4.86
CA PRO A 32 -8.84 11.81 5.13
C PRO A 32 -9.48 10.53 4.56
N VAL A 33 -8.61 9.65 4.09
CA VAL A 33 -9.00 8.33 3.55
C VAL A 33 -8.13 7.27 4.21
N VAL A 34 -8.73 6.17 4.61
CA VAL A 34 -8.03 5.00 5.16
C VAL A 34 -7.70 4.06 4.02
N GLU A 35 -6.43 3.72 3.90
CA GLU A 35 -5.89 2.93 2.80
C GLU A 35 -4.81 1.98 3.28
N LEU A 36 -4.44 1.02 2.44
CA LEU A 36 -3.19 0.31 2.61
C LEU A 36 -2.02 1.25 2.25
N PRO A 37 -0.84 1.08 2.85
CA PRO A 37 0.33 1.85 2.42
C PRO A 37 0.60 1.62 0.95
N ALA A 38 0.99 2.65 0.23
CA ALA A 38 1.18 2.60 -1.21
C ALA A 38 2.09 3.73 -1.67
N GLY A 39 2.67 3.58 -2.85
CA GLY A 39 3.47 4.64 -3.43
C GLY A 39 3.94 4.29 -4.83
N LYS A 40 4.60 5.26 -5.45
CA LYS A 40 5.09 5.14 -6.82
C LYS A 40 6.41 4.37 -6.86
N ILE A 41 6.59 3.57 -7.90
CA ILE A 41 7.88 2.95 -8.19
C ILE A 41 8.72 3.99 -8.92
N GLU A 42 9.92 4.25 -8.40
CA GLU A 42 10.84 5.20 -9.02
C GLU A 42 11.60 4.56 -10.19
N PRO A 43 12.08 5.36 -11.15
CA PRO A 43 12.84 4.81 -12.27
C PRO A 43 14.03 3.97 -11.80
N GLY A 44 14.15 2.75 -12.35
CA GLY A 44 15.22 1.82 -11.99
C GLY A 44 15.00 1.04 -10.70
N GLU A 45 13.93 1.32 -9.99
CA GLU A 45 13.60 0.66 -8.72
C GLU A 45 12.76 -0.60 -8.98
N SER A 46 13.06 -1.69 -8.26
CA SER A 46 12.20 -2.88 -8.33
C SER A 46 10.94 -2.66 -7.48
N PRO A 47 9.85 -3.41 -7.74
CA PRO A 47 8.66 -3.32 -6.88
C PRO A 47 8.95 -3.60 -5.41
N ILE A 48 9.79 -4.58 -5.09
CA ILE A 48 10.16 -4.89 -3.71
C ILE A 48 10.93 -3.73 -3.06
N ALA A 49 11.88 -3.14 -3.79
CA ALA A 49 12.62 -1.99 -3.28
C ALA A 49 11.69 -0.80 -3.02
N ALA A 50 10.77 -0.54 -3.94
CA ALA A 50 9.77 0.51 -3.78
C ALA A 50 8.88 0.25 -2.55
N ALA A 51 8.44 -0.99 -2.38
CA ALA A 51 7.60 -1.37 -1.23
C ALA A 51 8.33 -1.13 0.10
N ALA A 52 9.58 -1.59 0.21
CA ALA A 52 10.37 -1.39 1.42
C ALA A 52 10.60 0.09 1.72
N ARG A 53 10.88 0.87 0.69
CA ARG A 53 11.09 2.32 0.82
C ARG A 53 9.82 3.03 1.28
N GLU A 54 8.69 2.73 0.65
CA GLU A 54 7.40 3.35 1.01
C GLU A 54 6.97 2.97 2.43
N LEU A 55 7.19 1.72 2.84
CA LEU A 55 6.86 1.30 4.20
C LEU A 55 7.69 2.08 5.24
N ALA A 56 8.97 2.29 4.97
CA ALA A 56 9.83 3.07 5.84
C ALA A 56 9.39 4.54 5.88
N GLU A 57 9.14 5.14 4.71
CA GLU A 57 8.75 6.56 4.61
C GLU A 57 7.40 6.85 5.24
N GLU A 58 6.40 6.01 4.96
CA GLU A 58 5.02 6.25 5.42
C GLU A 58 4.77 5.75 6.83
N CYS A 59 5.37 4.64 7.22
CA CYS A 59 5.02 3.96 8.46
C CYS A 59 6.16 3.85 9.48
N GLY A 60 7.40 4.13 9.08
CA GLY A 60 8.55 3.97 9.96
C GLY A 60 8.84 2.52 10.30
N LEU A 61 8.48 1.60 9.42
CA LEU A 61 8.60 0.16 9.65
C LEU A 61 9.50 -0.50 8.62
N SER A 62 10.13 -1.62 9.01
CA SER A 62 10.76 -2.56 8.10
C SER A 62 10.01 -3.87 8.12
N ALA A 63 10.17 -4.66 7.07
CA ALA A 63 9.47 -5.93 6.92
C ALA A 63 10.35 -6.94 6.17
N ALA A 64 10.03 -8.20 6.32
CA ALA A 64 10.73 -9.30 5.67
C ALA A 64 9.74 -10.24 4.99
N GLY A 65 10.26 -11.10 4.12
CA GLY A 65 9.44 -12.10 3.44
C GLY A 65 8.60 -11.50 2.32
N TRP A 66 9.09 -10.47 1.66
CA TRP A 66 8.35 -9.82 0.56
C TRP A 66 7.98 -10.81 -0.53
N GLN A 67 6.70 -10.81 -0.91
CA GLN A 67 6.16 -11.61 -1.99
C GLN A 67 5.21 -10.76 -2.82
N THR A 68 5.26 -10.95 -4.14
CA THR A 68 4.30 -10.33 -5.05
C THR A 68 3.03 -11.19 -5.10
N LEU A 69 1.89 -10.59 -4.81
CA LEU A 69 0.60 -11.27 -4.86
C LEU A 69 -0.07 -11.18 -6.24
N GLY A 70 0.20 -10.12 -6.97
CA GLY A 70 -0.39 -9.91 -8.29
C GLY A 70 -0.31 -8.46 -8.70
N SER A 71 -0.92 -8.15 -9.83
CA SER A 71 -0.98 -6.77 -10.33
C SER A 71 -2.28 -6.53 -11.08
N PHE A 72 -2.64 -5.26 -11.22
CA PHE A 72 -3.85 -4.86 -11.93
C PHE A 72 -3.75 -3.40 -12.41
N TRP A 73 -4.67 -3.02 -13.27
CA TRP A 73 -4.83 -1.62 -13.68
C TRP A 73 -5.73 -0.92 -12.68
N ALA A 74 -5.33 0.23 -12.18
CA ALA A 74 -6.12 0.98 -11.20
C ALA A 74 -7.38 1.59 -11.83
N ALA A 75 -7.23 2.27 -12.97
CA ALA A 75 -8.32 2.95 -13.64
C ALA A 75 -8.02 3.06 -15.14
N PRO A 76 -8.06 1.92 -15.91
CA PRO A 76 -7.56 1.91 -17.28
C PRO A 76 -8.37 2.74 -18.27
N ALA A 77 -9.59 3.15 -17.88
CA ALA A 77 -10.38 4.02 -18.74
C ALA A 77 -9.73 5.40 -18.96
N TYR A 78 -8.90 5.87 -18.00
CA TYR A 78 -8.30 7.20 -18.11
C TYR A 78 -6.89 7.30 -17.52
N SER A 79 -6.35 6.25 -16.95
CA SER A 79 -5.03 6.29 -16.29
C SER A 79 -4.16 5.14 -16.76
N THR A 80 -2.86 5.40 -16.83
CA THR A 80 -1.87 4.37 -17.15
C THR A 80 -1.36 3.63 -15.92
N GLU A 81 -1.88 3.92 -14.74
CA GLU A 81 -1.37 3.33 -13.50
C GLU A 81 -1.51 1.81 -13.46
N ARG A 82 -0.37 1.13 -13.33
CA ARG A 82 -0.30 -0.31 -13.10
C ARG A 82 0.13 -0.52 -11.66
N VAL A 83 -0.67 -1.28 -10.90
CA VAL A 83 -0.44 -1.51 -9.47
C VAL A 83 0.10 -2.92 -9.27
N THR A 84 1.19 -3.04 -8.51
CA THR A 84 1.70 -4.33 -8.03
C THR A 84 1.41 -4.44 -6.54
N VAL A 85 0.81 -5.55 -6.14
CA VAL A 85 0.49 -5.81 -4.73
C VAL A 85 1.55 -6.71 -4.13
N LEU A 86 2.12 -6.28 -3.01
CA LEU A 86 3.12 -7.06 -2.28
C LEU A 86 2.68 -7.28 -0.84
N THR A 87 3.09 -8.39 -0.27
CA THR A 87 2.88 -8.70 1.14
C THR A 87 4.20 -8.97 1.83
N ALA A 88 4.26 -8.70 3.12
CA ALA A 88 5.42 -8.95 3.97
C ALA A 88 4.99 -8.94 5.44
N THR A 89 5.90 -9.32 6.32
CA THR A 89 5.67 -9.29 7.78
C THR A 89 6.61 -8.29 8.42
N VAL A 90 6.08 -7.44 9.29
CA VAL A 90 6.88 -6.45 10.02
C VAL A 90 7.96 -7.17 10.83
N ASP A 91 9.18 -6.71 10.71
CA ASP A 91 10.33 -7.27 11.45
C ASP A 91 11.08 -6.23 12.29
N GLY A 92 10.67 -4.98 12.26
CA GLY A 92 11.31 -3.92 13.03
C GLY A 92 10.88 -2.54 12.61
N SER A 93 11.65 -1.56 13.03
CA SER A 93 11.47 -0.18 12.61
C SER A 93 12.54 0.24 11.62
N ALA A 94 12.22 1.23 10.81
CA ALA A 94 13.15 1.80 9.86
C ALA A 94 12.99 3.32 9.87
N PHE A 95 14.09 4.04 9.78
CA PHE A 95 14.06 5.49 9.63
C PHE A 95 14.14 5.85 8.16
N ALA A 96 13.27 6.75 7.73
CA ALA A 96 13.35 7.37 6.42
C ALA A 96 12.80 8.79 6.54
N GLU A 97 13.33 9.71 5.72
CA GLU A 97 12.78 11.05 5.66
C GLU A 97 11.37 10.98 5.07
N PRO A 98 10.34 11.39 5.80
CA PRO A 98 9.00 11.44 5.22
C PRO A 98 8.96 12.53 4.14
N ASP A 99 8.13 12.33 3.13
CA ASP A 99 7.86 13.36 2.14
C ASP A 99 7.25 14.57 2.85
N SER A 100 7.82 15.74 2.59
CA SER A 100 7.75 16.93 3.45
C SER A 100 6.36 17.47 3.77
N ASP A 101 5.33 17.13 3.01
CA ASP A 101 3.99 17.68 3.18
C ASP A 101 2.92 16.65 3.54
N GLU A 102 3.30 15.41 3.68
CA GLU A 102 2.33 14.35 3.95
C GLU A 102 2.16 14.14 5.45
N ARG A 103 0.90 14.29 5.90
CA ARG A 103 0.50 13.88 7.24
C ARG A 103 -0.15 12.52 7.12
N ILE A 104 0.59 11.50 7.51
CA ILE A 104 0.12 10.12 7.46
C ILE A 104 0.01 9.59 8.88
N GLU A 105 -1.18 9.13 9.22
CA GLU A 105 -1.43 8.45 10.49
C GLU A 105 -1.38 6.95 10.24
N VAL A 106 -0.58 6.24 11.03
CA VAL A 106 -0.45 4.79 10.91
C VAL A 106 -1.45 4.11 11.83
N LEU A 107 -2.20 3.15 11.29
CA LEU A 107 -3.21 2.39 12.02
C LEU A 107 -2.89 0.90 11.94
N ARG A 108 -3.37 0.15 12.91
CA ARG A 108 -3.34 -1.31 12.88
C ARG A 108 -4.74 -1.83 13.14
N VAL A 109 -5.20 -2.75 12.29
CA VAL A 109 -6.52 -3.36 12.45
C VAL A 109 -6.38 -4.87 12.29
N PRO A 110 -7.24 -5.67 12.93
CA PRO A 110 -7.24 -7.11 12.69
C PRO A 110 -7.37 -7.42 11.21
N ALA A 111 -6.58 -8.37 10.72
CA ALA A 111 -6.57 -8.70 9.29
C ALA A 111 -7.97 -9.03 8.76
N ALA A 112 -8.78 -9.73 9.55
CA ALA A 112 -10.15 -10.10 9.17
C ALA A 112 -11.09 -8.90 9.02
N GLU A 113 -10.74 -7.74 9.58
CA GLU A 113 -11.56 -6.54 9.56
C GLU A 113 -11.05 -5.49 8.57
N ALA A 114 -9.87 -5.69 7.99
CA ALA A 114 -9.22 -4.67 7.17
C ALA A 114 -10.07 -4.19 6.01
N ALA A 115 -10.77 -5.10 5.32
CA ALA A 115 -11.62 -4.73 4.18
C ALA A 115 -12.76 -3.78 4.57
N GLY A 116 -13.21 -3.83 5.83
CA GLY A 116 -14.24 -2.94 6.34
C GLY A 116 -13.70 -1.55 6.74
N HIS A 117 -12.39 -1.40 6.84
CA HIS A 117 -11.77 -0.13 7.23
C HIS A 117 -11.24 0.67 6.06
N VAL A 118 -10.76 0.00 4.99
CA VAL A 118 -10.22 0.73 3.83
C VAL A 118 -11.34 1.35 3.00
N GLU A 119 -11.04 2.48 2.37
CA GLU A 119 -12.06 3.30 1.72
C GLU A 119 -11.77 3.51 0.23
N ASP A 120 -10.73 2.90 -0.32
CA ASP A 120 -10.36 3.05 -1.73
C ASP A 120 -10.37 1.72 -2.48
N ALA A 121 -10.62 1.79 -3.78
CA ALA A 121 -10.75 0.61 -4.63
C ALA A 121 -9.45 -0.21 -4.71
N THR A 122 -8.31 0.46 -4.78
CA THR A 122 -7.01 -0.20 -4.88
C THR A 122 -6.73 -1.06 -3.66
N SER A 123 -6.99 -0.54 -2.45
CA SER A 123 -6.83 -1.30 -1.21
C SER A 123 -7.77 -2.50 -1.14
N LEU A 124 -9.02 -2.33 -1.58
CA LEU A 124 -9.99 -3.44 -1.61
C LEU A 124 -9.54 -4.54 -2.57
N ALA A 125 -9.03 -4.19 -3.74
CA ALA A 125 -8.51 -5.15 -4.70
C ALA A 125 -7.30 -5.89 -4.14
N ALA A 126 -6.38 -5.16 -3.50
CA ALA A 126 -5.19 -5.75 -2.89
C ALA A 126 -5.55 -6.74 -1.78
N LEU A 127 -6.51 -6.39 -0.93
CA LEU A 127 -6.99 -7.28 0.13
C LEU A 127 -7.66 -8.53 -0.42
N THR A 128 -8.29 -8.44 -1.58
CA THR A 128 -8.88 -9.60 -2.25
C THR A 128 -7.79 -10.59 -2.65
N LEU A 129 -6.70 -10.11 -3.25
CA LEU A 129 -5.55 -10.97 -3.59
C LEU A 129 -4.91 -11.58 -2.35
N TYR A 130 -4.78 -10.80 -1.29
CA TYR A 130 -4.22 -11.27 -0.02
C TYR A 130 -5.05 -12.39 0.60
N ARG A 131 -6.38 -12.25 0.59
CA ARG A 131 -7.29 -13.27 1.10
C ARG A 131 -7.21 -14.57 0.33
N GLU A 132 -7.13 -14.52 -0.99
CA GLU A 132 -7.02 -15.70 -1.81
C GLU A 132 -5.75 -16.46 -1.49
N GLU A 133 -4.61 -15.74 -1.34
CA GLU A 133 -3.34 -16.34 -0.99
C GLU A 133 -3.36 -16.97 0.40
N THR A 134 -3.93 -16.30 1.39
CA THR A 134 -3.95 -16.79 2.77
C THR A 134 -5.00 -17.88 3.03
N SER A 135 -5.98 -18.03 2.14
CA SER A 135 -7.03 -19.06 2.22
C SER A 135 -6.63 -20.36 1.53
N ALA A 136 -5.54 -20.35 0.77
CA ALA A 136 -5.10 -21.51 0.01
C ALA A 136 -4.43 -22.57 0.88
#